data_6fbdd26565645a957cb1b511977d77b0
#
_entry.id   6fbdd26565645a957cb1b511977d77b0
#
_cell.length_a   1.000
_cell.length_b   1.000
_cell.length_c   1.000
_cell.angle_alpha   90.00
_cell.angle_beta   90.00
_cell.angle_gamma   90.00
#
_symmetry.space_group_name_H-M   'P 1'
#
loop_
_entity.id
_entity.type
_entity.pdbx_description
1 polymer ?
#
loop_
_entity_poly.entity_id
_entity_poly.type
_entity_poly.pdbx_seq_one_letter_code
_entity_poly.pdbx_strand_id
1 'polypeptide(L)'
;MKVLNAQSFIALPATAVFQELVNIGVMDKENMVKFAKDNAIDLVFVAPDDPLADGMVDAMQEAGIRAFGPNANAAIIEASKVFSKNLMKKYGIPTAKYEVFNDAQKAIDYIKNENTAPVVVKADGLALGKGVIIAQSVDEAIEAVKEIMEDKKFGDSGNNIVIEEFLTGPEVSVLAFTDGKCVKPMVSSKDHKRAFDNDEGLNTGGMGTISPNPYYTDEIAKECMDTIFIPTIEAMNKEGRPFKGCLYFGLMITPNGPKVIEYNARFGDPEAQVVLPRLKTDLVDICE
;
A
#
# COMPACT_ATOMS: atom_id res chain seq x y z
N MET A 1 -8.56 14.11 -24.29
CA MET A 1 -7.37 13.52 -23.64
C MET A 1 -7.48 12.01 -23.69
N LYS A 2 -6.41 11.32 -24.09
CA LYS A 2 -6.36 9.87 -24.12
C LYS A 2 -5.62 9.37 -22.89
N VAL A 3 -6.28 8.57 -22.07
CA VAL A 3 -5.70 7.96 -20.85
C VAL A 3 -5.60 6.46 -21.05
N LEU A 4 -4.42 5.90 -20.83
CA LEU A 4 -4.19 4.47 -20.87
C LEU A 4 -4.19 3.92 -19.44
N ASN A 5 -5.04 2.93 -19.17
CA ASN A 5 -5.06 2.18 -17.92
C ASN A 5 -4.72 0.72 -18.22
N ALA A 6 -3.60 0.25 -17.66
CA ALA A 6 -3.20 -1.16 -17.74
C ALA A 6 -3.92 -1.96 -16.65
N GLN A 7 -4.88 -2.75 -17.07
CA GLN A 7 -5.57 -3.83 -16.34
C GLN A 7 -5.67 -3.69 -14.80
N SER A 8 -6.41 -2.70 -14.35
CA SER A 8 -7.08 -2.74 -13.04
C SER A 8 -8.45 -2.13 -13.23
N PHE A 9 -9.50 -2.86 -12.91
CA PHE A 9 -10.87 -2.34 -12.92
C PHE A 9 -11.06 -1.34 -11.78
N ILE A 10 -10.58 -0.12 -11.96
CA ILE A 10 -11.11 0.97 -11.17
C ILE A 10 -12.37 1.41 -11.89
N ALA A 11 -13.53 1.14 -11.33
CA ALA A 11 -14.79 1.69 -11.79
C ALA A 11 -14.77 3.20 -11.57
N LEU A 12 -14.28 3.93 -12.55
CA LEU A 12 -14.52 5.37 -12.63
C LEU A 12 -16.02 5.60 -12.81
N PRO A 13 -16.58 6.69 -12.26
CA PRO A 13 -18.01 6.98 -12.41
C PRO A 13 -18.41 6.94 -13.87
N ALA A 14 -19.65 6.58 -14.13
CA ALA A 14 -20.31 6.10 -15.36
C ALA A 14 -20.05 6.83 -16.70
N THR A 15 -19.14 7.78 -16.78
CA THR A 15 -18.75 8.50 -18.00
C THR A 15 -17.38 8.12 -18.54
N ALA A 16 -16.56 7.36 -17.79
CA ALA A 16 -15.31 6.85 -18.32
C ALA A 16 -15.56 5.55 -19.08
N VAL A 17 -15.89 5.65 -20.34
CA VAL A 17 -15.98 4.51 -21.24
C VAL A 17 -14.55 4.08 -21.56
N PHE A 18 -14.15 2.84 -21.18
CA PHE A 18 -12.98 2.20 -21.75
C PHE A 18 -13.18 2.07 -23.24
N GLN A 19 -12.47 2.86 -24.02
CA GLN A 19 -12.62 2.85 -25.48
C GLN A 19 -11.94 1.62 -26.10
N GLU A 20 -10.89 1.10 -25.46
CA GLU A 20 -10.10 0.00 -25.98
C GLU A 20 -9.39 -0.77 -24.87
N LEU A 21 -9.44 -2.11 -24.96
CA LEU A 21 -8.61 -3.00 -24.18
C LEU A 21 -7.41 -3.44 -25.01
N VAL A 22 -6.19 -3.13 -24.55
CA VAL A 22 -4.96 -3.45 -25.26
C VAL A 22 -4.29 -4.66 -24.60
N ASN A 23 -3.96 -5.68 -25.39
CA ASN A 23 -3.32 -6.89 -24.93
C ASN A 23 -1.78 -6.71 -24.84
N ILE A 24 -1.34 -5.92 -23.84
CA ILE A 24 0.06 -5.74 -23.48
C ILE A 24 0.21 -6.19 -22.02
N GLY A 25 1.23 -6.98 -21.71
CA GLY A 25 1.51 -7.39 -20.33
C GLY A 25 1.80 -6.18 -19.44
N VAL A 26 1.25 -6.16 -18.21
CA VAL A 26 1.36 -4.99 -17.33
C VAL A 26 2.80 -4.65 -16.93
N MET A 27 3.72 -5.62 -17.00
CA MET A 27 5.16 -5.47 -16.74
C MET A 27 5.97 -5.16 -18.00
N ASP A 28 5.34 -5.12 -19.17
CA ASP A 28 6.02 -4.91 -20.45
C ASP A 28 6.18 -3.40 -20.74
N LYS A 29 7.16 -2.79 -20.07
CA LYS A 29 7.44 -1.35 -20.15
C LYS A 29 7.74 -0.90 -21.58
N GLU A 30 8.47 -1.70 -22.35
CA GLU A 30 8.87 -1.35 -23.72
C GLU A 30 7.65 -1.22 -24.63
N ASN A 31 6.78 -2.23 -24.65
CA ASN A 31 5.57 -2.21 -25.46
C ASN A 31 4.53 -1.21 -24.95
N MET A 32 4.45 -0.97 -23.64
CA MET A 32 3.59 0.07 -23.07
C MET A 32 4.04 1.47 -23.50
N VAL A 33 5.33 1.78 -23.41
CA VAL A 33 5.91 3.06 -23.88
C VAL A 33 5.69 3.23 -25.37
N LYS A 34 5.95 2.17 -26.16
CA LYS A 34 5.73 2.18 -27.61
C LYS A 34 4.28 2.47 -27.94
N PHE A 35 3.36 1.75 -27.32
CA PHE A 35 1.91 1.95 -27.51
C PHE A 35 1.48 3.39 -27.19
N ALA A 36 1.95 3.91 -26.04
CA ALA A 36 1.61 5.26 -25.63
C ALA A 36 2.07 6.33 -26.64
N LYS A 37 3.28 6.16 -27.23
CA LYS A 37 3.80 7.03 -28.30
C LYS A 37 3.00 6.90 -29.58
N ASP A 38 2.82 5.67 -30.07
CA ASP A 38 2.16 5.39 -31.34
C ASP A 38 0.70 5.90 -31.36
N ASN A 39 0.05 5.95 -30.20
CA ASN A 39 -1.34 6.39 -30.03
C ASN A 39 -1.49 7.82 -29.49
N ALA A 40 -0.39 8.55 -29.32
CA ALA A 40 -0.37 9.90 -28.76
C ALA A 40 -1.17 9.98 -27.44
N ILE A 41 -0.83 9.12 -26.48
CA ILE A 41 -1.43 9.13 -25.14
C ILE A 41 -0.94 10.35 -24.38
N ASP A 42 -1.86 11.13 -23.82
CA ASP A 42 -1.56 12.36 -23.10
C ASP A 42 -1.10 12.10 -21.65
N LEU A 43 -1.67 11.09 -21.00
CA LEU A 43 -1.39 10.73 -19.61
C LEU A 43 -1.50 9.23 -19.42
N VAL A 44 -0.50 8.62 -18.77
CA VAL A 44 -0.52 7.23 -18.30
C VAL A 44 -0.77 7.20 -16.80
N PHE A 45 -1.81 6.49 -16.39
CA PHE A 45 -2.12 6.26 -14.98
C PHE A 45 -1.64 4.85 -14.59
N VAL A 46 -0.59 4.75 -13.77
CA VAL A 46 -0.04 3.46 -13.35
C VAL A 46 -0.72 3.05 -12.04
N ALA A 47 -1.65 2.09 -12.13
CA ALA A 47 -2.49 1.69 -11.00
C ALA A 47 -1.94 0.50 -10.19
N PRO A 48 -1.33 -0.56 -10.80
CA PRO A 48 -0.86 -1.72 -10.07
C PRO A 48 0.48 -1.47 -9.35
N ASP A 49 0.70 -2.17 -8.24
CA ASP A 49 1.88 -2.10 -7.39
C ASP A 49 3.16 -2.64 -8.07
N ASP A 50 3.09 -3.83 -8.69
CA ASP A 50 4.26 -4.44 -9.35
C ASP A 50 4.87 -3.53 -10.44
N PRO A 51 4.10 -2.95 -11.41
CA PRO A 51 4.65 -2.01 -12.37
C PRO A 51 5.22 -0.74 -11.76
N LEU A 52 4.64 -0.23 -10.67
CA LEU A 52 5.18 0.93 -9.95
C LEU A 52 6.54 0.60 -9.35
N ALA A 53 6.65 -0.53 -8.66
CA ALA A 53 7.91 -1.00 -8.08
C ALA A 53 8.98 -1.30 -9.15
N ASP A 54 8.57 -1.76 -10.33
CA ASP A 54 9.46 -2.07 -11.46
C ASP A 54 9.81 -0.83 -12.32
N GLY A 55 9.25 0.36 -12.03
CA GLY A 55 9.62 1.62 -12.68
C GLY A 55 8.87 1.92 -13.99
N MET A 56 7.61 1.53 -14.10
CA MET A 56 6.78 1.91 -15.26
C MET A 56 6.63 3.44 -15.39
N VAL A 57 6.49 4.15 -14.25
CA VAL A 57 6.42 5.62 -14.25
C VAL A 57 7.74 6.22 -14.74
N ASP A 58 8.87 5.68 -14.29
CA ASP A 58 10.20 6.12 -14.72
C ASP A 58 10.36 5.95 -16.23
N ALA A 59 10.00 4.78 -16.77
CA ALA A 59 10.07 4.49 -18.21
C ALA A 59 9.20 5.43 -19.06
N MET A 60 7.99 5.76 -18.59
CA MET A 60 7.12 6.71 -19.27
C MET A 60 7.72 8.12 -19.28
N GLN A 61 8.21 8.58 -18.12
CA GLN A 61 8.83 9.91 -17.99
C GLN A 61 10.11 10.04 -18.83
N GLU A 62 10.98 9.04 -18.85
CA GLU A 62 12.17 8.98 -19.70
C GLU A 62 11.80 9.04 -21.19
N ALA A 63 10.67 8.48 -21.57
CA ALA A 63 10.13 8.54 -22.91
C ALA A 63 9.43 9.86 -23.27
N GLY A 64 9.35 10.81 -22.33
CA GLY A 64 8.67 12.11 -22.46
C GLY A 64 7.15 12.03 -22.37
N ILE A 65 6.60 10.95 -21.78
CA ILE A 65 5.17 10.74 -21.58
C ILE A 65 4.83 11.10 -20.14
N ARG A 66 3.78 11.91 -19.92
CA ARG A 66 3.27 12.19 -18.58
C ARG A 66 2.72 10.91 -17.96
N ALA A 67 3.09 10.66 -16.69
CA ALA A 67 2.62 9.49 -15.97
C ALA A 67 2.28 9.86 -14.52
N PHE A 68 1.14 9.36 -14.04
CA PHE A 68 0.72 9.49 -12.64
C PHE A 68 1.07 8.22 -11.87
N GLY A 69 1.76 8.41 -10.76
CA GLY A 69 2.24 7.38 -9.84
C GLY A 69 3.64 7.71 -9.33
N PRO A 70 4.10 7.07 -8.25
CA PRO A 70 5.46 7.24 -7.77
C PRO A 70 6.48 6.59 -8.70
N ASN A 71 7.69 7.15 -8.74
CA ASN A 71 8.85 6.49 -9.33
C ASN A 71 9.23 5.24 -8.52
N ALA A 72 9.95 4.31 -9.11
CA ALA A 72 10.34 3.03 -8.46
C ALA A 72 11.05 3.24 -7.13
N ASN A 73 11.92 4.26 -7.04
CA ASN A 73 12.66 4.56 -5.82
C ASN A 73 11.73 5.01 -4.67
N ALA A 74 10.57 5.59 -4.95
CA ALA A 74 9.58 5.98 -3.95
C ALA A 74 8.54 4.85 -3.70
N ALA A 75 8.22 4.06 -4.73
CA ALA A 75 7.32 2.91 -4.61
C ALA A 75 7.84 1.83 -3.62
N ILE A 76 9.12 1.87 -3.27
CA ILE A 76 9.72 0.99 -2.24
C ILE A 76 8.99 1.05 -0.90
N ILE A 77 8.26 2.14 -0.61
CA ILE A 77 7.50 2.27 0.64
C ILE A 77 6.39 1.20 0.76
N GLU A 78 5.88 0.68 -0.36
CA GLU A 78 5.00 -0.49 -0.42
C GLU A 78 5.80 -1.76 -0.74
N ALA A 79 6.75 -1.67 -1.68
CA ALA A 79 7.49 -2.83 -2.19
C ALA A 79 8.41 -3.48 -1.14
N SER A 80 8.79 -2.78 -0.06
CA SER A 80 9.54 -3.35 1.05
C SER A 80 8.95 -2.93 2.39
N LYS A 81 8.40 -3.91 3.11
CA LYS A 81 7.91 -3.72 4.49
C LYS A 81 9.05 -3.41 5.46
N VAL A 82 10.22 -3.99 5.21
CA VAL A 82 11.44 -3.68 5.97
C VAL A 82 11.84 -2.22 5.81
N PHE A 83 11.82 -1.71 4.57
CA PHE A 83 12.11 -0.30 4.33
C PHE A 83 11.09 0.60 5.05
N SER A 84 9.79 0.35 4.88
CA SER A 84 8.75 1.20 5.48
C SER A 84 8.80 1.18 7.02
N LYS A 85 9.06 0.03 7.63
CA LYS A 85 9.23 -0.08 9.08
C LYS A 85 10.46 0.68 9.58
N ASN A 86 11.60 0.53 8.90
CA ASN A 86 12.80 1.25 9.25
C ASN A 86 12.65 2.77 9.05
N LEU A 87 11.94 3.19 8.00
CA LEU A 87 11.59 4.60 7.79
C LEU A 87 10.78 5.13 8.98
N MET A 88 9.69 4.43 9.35
CA MET A 88 8.83 4.84 10.46
C MET A 88 9.61 4.92 11.78
N LYS A 89 10.43 3.93 12.09
CA LYS A 89 11.29 3.91 13.28
C LYS A 89 12.27 5.09 13.29
N LYS A 90 12.95 5.32 12.17
CA LYS A 90 13.97 6.39 12.04
C LYS A 90 13.38 7.79 12.24
N TYR A 91 12.16 8.02 11.75
CA TYR A 91 11.51 9.33 11.77
C TYR A 91 10.42 9.48 12.83
N GLY A 92 10.26 8.48 13.71
CA GLY A 92 9.31 8.54 14.83
C GLY A 92 7.84 8.48 14.41
N ILE A 93 7.53 7.89 13.25
CA ILE A 93 6.16 7.71 12.78
C ILE A 93 5.52 6.55 13.53
N PRO A 94 4.32 6.73 14.14
CA PRO A 94 3.68 5.70 14.93
C PRO A 94 3.36 4.43 14.12
N THR A 95 3.86 3.29 14.57
CA THR A 95 3.57 1.96 14.00
C THR A 95 3.68 0.89 15.09
N ALA A 96 3.33 -0.35 14.76
CA ALA A 96 3.53 -1.51 15.63
C ALA A 96 5.01 -1.69 15.99
N LYS A 97 5.30 -2.15 17.21
CA LYS A 97 6.65 -2.65 17.55
C LYS A 97 6.99 -3.79 16.62
N TYR A 98 8.24 -3.86 16.17
CA TYR A 98 8.63 -4.85 15.18
C TYR A 98 10.11 -5.20 15.31
N GLU A 99 10.45 -6.39 14.81
CA GLU A 99 11.82 -6.82 14.54
C GLU A 99 11.91 -7.43 13.14
N VAL A 100 13.09 -7.33 12.52
CA VAL A 100 13.35 -7.79 11.16
C VAL A 100 14.33 -8.97 11.21
N PHE A 101 14.04 -10.03 10.45
CA PHE A 101 14.87 -11.20 10.35
C PHE A 101 15.12 -11.60 8.90
N ASN A 102 16.38 -11.98 8.62
CA ASN A 102 16.82 -12.61 7.38
C ASN A 102 17.31 -14.06 7.60
N ASP A 103 17.05 -14.61 8.79
CA ASP A 103 17.43 -15.95 9.22
C ASP A 103 16.26 -16.55 9.99
N ALA A 104 15.76 -17.70 9.51
CA ALA A 104 14.58 -18.35 10.07
C ALA A 104 14.80 -18.80 11.51
N GLN A 105 15.99 -19.33 11.83
CA GLN A 105 16.28 -19.80 13.20
C GLN A 105 16.29 -18.65 14.20
N LYS A 106 16.88 -17.50 13.83
CA LYS A 106 16.89 -16.31 14.70
C LYS A 106 15.47 -15.77 14.91
N ALA A 107 14.62 -15.79 13.89
CA ALA A 107 13.23 -15.40 14.01
C ALA A 107 12.46 -16.35 14.96
N ILE A 108 12.67 -17.64 14.84
CA ILE A 108 12.07 -18.67 15.70
C ILE A 108 12.55 -18.50 17.16
N ASP A 109 13.84 -18.27 17.37
CA ASP A 109 14.40 -18.05 18.69
C ASP A 109 13.84 -16.78 19.35
N TYR A 110 13.67 -15.71 18.57
CA TYR A 110 13.01 -14.48 19.02
C TYR A 110 11.56 -14.74 19.45
N ILE A 111 10.75 -15.43 18.63
CA ILE A 111 9.36 -15.75 18.94
C ILE A 111 9.27 -16.58 20.25
N LYS A 112 10.16 -17.57 20.42
CA LYS A 112 10.20 -18.39 21.63
C LYS A 112 10.59 -17.59 22.85
N ASN A 113 11.52 -16.65 22.72
CA ASN A 113 12.00 -15.83 23.84
C ASN A 113 10.96 -14.81 24.27
N GLU A 114 10.29 -14.13 23.31
CA GLU A 114 9.22 -13.19 23.62
C GLU A 114 7.98 -13.90 24.18
N ASN A 115 7.72 -15.12 23.73
CA ASN A 115 6.62 -15.98 24.18
C ASN A 115 5.26 -15.24 24.25
N THR A 116 4.99 -14.38 23.25
CA THR A 116 3.77 -13.56 23.14
C THR A 116 2.95 -13.97 21.93
N ALA A 117 1.62 -13.96 22.08
CA ALA A 117 0.65 -14.12 21.00
C ALA A 117 -0.63 -13.34 21.34
N PRO A 118 -1.41 -12.86 20.34
CA PRO A 118 -1.13 -12.97 18.91
C PRO A 118 0.03 -12.09 18.45
N VAL A 119 0.69 -12.50 17.36
CA VAL A 119 1.72 -11.72 16.66
C VAL A 119 1.48 -11.72 15.15
N VAL A 120 2.05 -10.75 14.43
CA VAL A 120 1.91 -10.67 12.97
C VAL A 120 3.26 -10.96 12.33
N VAL A 121 3.30 -11.96 11.43
CA VAL A 121 4.48 -12.31 10.64
C VAL A 121 4.24 -11.89 9.20
N LYS A 122 5.09 -11.03 8.65
CA LYS A 122 4.96 -10.47 7.31
C LYS A 122 6.19 -10.81 6.46
N ALA A 123 5.96 -11.35 5.26
CA ALA A 123 7.00 -11.41 4.24
C ALA A 123 7.38 -10.00 3.77
N ASP A 124 8.66 -9.73 3.50
CA ASP A 124 9.10 -8.51 2.85
C ASP A 124 8.73 -8.56 1.36
N GLY A 125 8.30 -7.46 0.78
CA GLY A 125 7.87 -7.42 -0.62
C GLY A 125 6.35 -7.47 -0.81
N LEU A 126 5.93 -7.40 -2.09
CA LEU A 126 4.52 -7.21 -2.46
C LEU A 126 3.66 -8.44 -2.16
N ALA A 127 4.18 -9.65 -2.40
CA ALA A 127 3.55 -10.95 -2.07
C ALA A 127 2.04 -11.01 -2.42
N LEU A 128 1.57 -10.23 -3.41
CA LEU A 128 0.18 -10.11 -3.85
C LEU A 128 -0.81 -9.87 -2.68
N GLY A 129 -0.39 -9.14 -1.65
CA GLY A 129 -1.18 -8.88 -0.44
C GLY A 129 -1.39 -10.09 0.49
N LYS A 130 -0.82 -11.26 0.16
CA LYS A 130 -1.03 -12.52 0.91
C LYS A 130 0.11 -12.84 1.89
N GLY A 131 1.19 -12.07 1.90
CA GLY A 131 2.36 -12.31 2.72
C GLY A 131 2.23 -11.88 4.19
N VAL A 132 1.01 -11.83 4.74
CA VAL A 132 0.73 -11.43 6.13
C VAL A 132 0.00 -12.57 6.85
N ILE A 133 0.59 -13.07 7.93
CA ILE A 133 0.02 -14.15 8.76
C ILE A 133 -0.15 -13.61 10.18
N ILE A 134 -1.39 -13.64 10.69
CA ILE A 134 -1.71 -13.33 12.09
C ILE A 134 -1.71 -14.66 12.85
N ALA A 135 -0.65 -14.90 13.62
CA ALA A 135 -0.49 -16.11 14.41
C ALA A 135 -1.13 -15.95 15.79
N GLN A 136 -2.06 -16.83 16.12
CA GLN A 136 -2.79 -16.81 17.39
C GLN A 136 -2.02 -17.49 18.54
N SER A 137 -0.97 -18.23 18.20
CA SER A 137 -0.09 -18.92 19.16
C SER A 137 1.37 -18.83 18.75
N VAL A 138 2.26 -19.12 19.68
CA VAL A 138 3.71 -19.21 19.43
C VAL A 138 4.01 -20.28 18.38
N ASP A 139 3.32 -21.40 18.42
CA ASP A 139 3.51 -22.49 17.44
C ASP A 139 3.08 -22.07 16.04
N GLU A 140 1.94 -21.39 15.89
CA GLU A 140 1.51 -20.82 14.62
C GLU A 140 2.50 -19.77 14.09
N ALA A 141 3.09 -18.96 14.97
CA ALA A 141 4.08 -17.97 14.56
C ALA A 141 5.37 -18.65 14.05
N ILE A 142 5.80 -19.72 14.68
CA ILE A 142 6.95 -20.53 14.22
C ILE A 142 6.65 -21.17 12.86
N GLU A 143 5.45 -21.70 12.68
CA GLU A 143 5.03 -22.31 11.42
C GLU A 143 4.99 -21.27 10.30
N ALA A 144 4.48 -20.06 10.60
CA ALA A 144 4.47 -18.94 9.64
C ALA A 144 5.89 -18.56 9.19
N VAL A 145 6.86 -18.54 10.11
CA VAL A 145 8.27 -18.27 9.76
C VAL A 145 8.81 -19.34 8.81
N LYS A 146 8.56 -20.63 9.07
CA LYS A 146 9.00 -21.72 8.21
C LYS A 146 8.36 -21.64 6.83
N GLU A 147 7.04 -21.45 6.77
CA GLU A 147 6.27 -21.34 5.53
C GLU A 147 6.80 -20.19 4.64
N ILE A 148 7.13 -19.05 5.24
CA ILE A 148 7.62 -17.89 4.51
C ILE A 148 9.09 -18.05 4.12
N MET A 149 9.96 -18.40 5.08
CA MET A 149 11.41 -18.31 4.89
C MET A 149 12.04 -19.62 4.39
N GLU A 150 11.57 -20.79 4.87
CA GLU A 150 12.13 -22.09 4.52
C GLU A 150 11.45 -22.67 3.28
N ASP A 151 10.12 -22.74 3.27
CA ASP A 151 9.33 -23.28 2.15
C ASP A 151 9.20 -22.30 0.96
N LYS A 152 9.65 -21.03 1.18
CA LYS A 152 9.62 -19.98 0.14
C LYS A 152 8.25 -19.78 -0.51
N LYS A 153 7.17 -19.88 0.26
CA LYS A 153 5.78 -19.74 -0.23
C LYS A 153 5.57 -18.46 -1.04
N PHE A 154 6.31 -17.39 -0.75
CA PHE A 154 6.24 -16.10 -1.44
C PHE A 154 7.51 -15.79 -2.22
N GLY A 155 8.28 -16.81 -2.63
CA GLY A 155 9.52 -16.63 -3.38
C GLY A 155 10.52 -15.73 -2.67
N ASP A 156 11.14 -14.80 -3.41
CA ASP A 156 12.17 -13.90 -2.88
C ASP A 156 11.63 -12.92 -1.82
N SER A 157 10.32 -12.62 -1.80
CA SER A 157 9.68 -11.83 -0.74
C SER A 157 9.80 -12.48 0.64
N GLY A 158 10.06 -13.79 0.70
CA GLY A 158 10.32 -14.54 1.94
C GLY A 158 11.78 -14.54 2.38
N ASN A 159 12.70 -13.82 1.72
CA ASN A 159 14.09 -13.72 2.14
C ASN A 159 14.26 -12.92 3.44
N ASN A 160 13.39 -11.96 3.67
CA ASN A 160 13.28 -11.21 4.92
C ASN A 160 11.85 -11.30 5.43
N ILE A 161 11.70 -11.25 6.75
CA ILE A 161 10.40 -11.13 7.40
C ILE A 161 10.41 -10.01 8.44
N VAL A 162 9.22 -9.48 8.69
CA VAL A 162 8.96 -8.55 9.80
C VAL A 162 8.01 -9.24 10.77
N ILE A 163 8.40 -9.31 12.04
CA ILE A 163 7.55 -9.79 13.13
C ILE A 163 7.07 -8.57 13.90
N GLU A 164 5.76 -8.42 14.05
CA GLU A 164 5.13 -7.24 14.65
C GLU A 164 4.22 -7.61 15.82
N GLU A 165 4.11 -6.69 16.79
CA GLU A 165 3.02 -6.76 17.78
C GLU A 165 1.66 -6.74 17.07
N PHE A 166 0.73 -7.51 17.57
CA PHE A 166 -0.65 -7.47 17.09
C PHE A 166 -1.34 -6.22 17.63
N LEU A 167 -1.75 -5.32 16.73
CA LEU A 167 -2.50 -4.13 17.09
C LEU A 167 -3.99 -4.44 17.19
N THR A 168 -4.68 -3.78 18.12
CA THR A 168 -6.13 -3.88 18.29
C THR A 168 -6.80 -2.52 18.16
N GLY A 169 -7.94 -2.48 17.51
CA GLY A 169 -8.73 -1.28 17.25
C GLY A 169 -9.45 -1.36 15.90
N PRO A 170 -10.23 -0.35 15.53
CA PRO A 170 -10.81 -0.27 14.21
C PRO A 170 -9.75 0.10 13.15
N GLU A 171 -9.80 -0.59 12.02
CA GLU A 171 -8.99 -0.24 10.85
C GLU A 171 -9.59 0.96 10.10
N VAL A 172 -8.71 1.78 9.56
CA VAL A 172 -9.05 2.95 8.74
C VAL A 172 -8.12 3.00 7.55
N SER A 173 -8.70 3.21 6.37
CA SER A 173 -7.97 3.48 5.15
C SER A 173 -8.06 4.97 4.81
N VAL A 174 -6.90 5.63 4.63
CA VAL A 174 -6.85 7.01 4.16
C VAL A 174 -5.92 7.08 2.95
N LEU A 175 -6.50 7.41 1.79
CA LEU A 175 -5.73 7.67 0.59
C LEU A 175 -5.42 9.18 0.54
N ALA A 176 -4.23 9.54 0.12
CA ALA A 176 -3.82 10.93 0.02
C ALA A 176 -3.07 11.19 -1.29
N PHE A 177 -3.40 12.30 -1.93
CA PHE A 177 -2.58 12.84 -3.02
C PHE A 177 -1.38 13.60 -2.46
N THR A 178 -0.24 13.47 -3.12
CA THR A 178 0.96 14.24 -2.80
C THR A 178 1.80 14.51 -4.05
N ASP A 179 2.39 15.69 -4.08
CA ASP A 179 3.38 16.13 -5.07
C ASP A 179 4.83 16.00 -4.52
N GLY A 180 4.99 15.39 -3.35
CA GLY A 180 6.25 15.29 -2.62
C GLY A 180 6.52 16.49 -1.68
N LYS A 181 5.66 17.51 -1.68
CA LYS A 181 5.78 18.69 -0.80
C LYS A 181 4.59 18.85 0.12
N CYS A 182 3.40 18.67 -0.41
CA CYS A 182 2.17 18.69 0.36
C CYS A 182 1.50 17.30 0.34
N VAL A 183 0.61 17.08 1.30
CA VAL A 183 -0.24 15.88 1.37
C VAL A 183 -1.69 16.32 1.52
N LYS A 184 -2.57 15.75 0.70
CA LYS A 184 -4.01 16.05 0.66
C LYS A 184 -4.80 14.77 0.84
N PRO A 185 -5.19 14.43 2.09
CA PRO A 185 -6.01 13.24 2.34
C PRO A 185 -7.38 13.36 1.70
N MET A 186 -7.85 12.24 1.16
CA MET A 186 -9.23 12.06 0.75
C MET A 186 -10.09 11.73 1.98
N VAL A 187 -11.39 11.62 1.78
CA VAL A 187 -12.31 11.12 2.81
C VAL A 187 -11.90 9.70 3.19
N SER A 188 -11.87 9.42 4.49
CA SER A 188 -11.51 8.09 5.01
C SER A 188 -12.48 7.02 4.55
N SER A 189 -12.01 5.77 4.52
CA SER A 189 -12.82 4.59 4.21
C SER A 189 -12.54 3.45 5.18
N LYS A 190 -13.41 2.45 5.17
CA LYS A 190 -13.24 1.19 5.87
C LYS A 190 -13.53 0.04 4.91
N ASP A 191 -12.51 -0.75 4.64
CA ASP A 191 -12.64 -2.01 3.93
C ASP A 191 -13.11 -3.13 4.87
N HIS A 192 -13.91 -4.06 4.34
CA HIS A 192 -14.37 -5.26 5.02
C HIS A 192 -13.68 -6.48 4.39
N LYS A 193 -12.56 -6.88 4.97
CA LYS A 193 -11.66 -7.91 4.40
C LYS A 193 -12.12 -9.35 4.68
N ARG A 194 -12.86 -9.57 5.77
CA ARG A 194 -13.27 -10.91 6.18
C ARG A 194 -14.44 -11.42 5.33
N ALA A 195 -14.40 -12.72 5.01
CA ALA A 195 -15.36 -13.36 4.12
C ALA A 195 -16.76 -13.54 4.74
N PHE A 196 -16.88 -13.58 6.06
CA PHE A 196 -18.11 -13.87 6.78
C PHE A 196 -18.55 -12.71 7.68
N ASP A 197 -19.82 -12.74 8.11
CA ASP A 197 -20.38 -11.83 9.08
C ASP A 197 -19.57 -11.80 10.38
N ASN A 198 -19.71 -10.71 11.15
CA ASN A 198 -19.02 -10.49 12.43
C ASN A 198 -17.47 -10.46 12.33
N ASP A 199 -16.94 -10.09 11.18
CA ASP A 199 -15.49 -10.03 10.90
C ASP A 199 -14.79 -11.38 11.08
N GLU A 200 -15.44 -12.45 10.56
CA GLU A 200 -14.98 -13.82 10.65
C GLU A 200 -14.53 -14.36 9.27
N GLY A 201 -13.87 -15.52 9.28
CA GLY A 201 -13.39 -16.21 8.08
C GLY A 201 -12.03 -15.71 7.60
N LEU A 202 -11.66 -16.11 6.39
CA LEU A 202 -10.39 -15.75 5.76
C LEU A 202 -10.42 -14.30 5.27
N ASN A 203 -9.26 -13.65 5.26
CA ASN A 203 -9.09 -12.37 4.58
C ASN A 203 -9.27 -12.54 3.07
N THR A 204 -10.02 -11.61 2.47
CA THR A 204 -10.21 -11.47 1.02
C THR A 204 -9.50 -10.24 0.51
N GLY A 205 -9.61 -9.96 -0.80
CA GLY A 205 -9.17 -8.70 -1.39
C GLY A 205 -10.07 -7.49 -1.04
N GLY A 206 -11.20 -7.73 -0.34
CA GLY A 206 -12.21 -6.74 0.05
C GLY A 206 -13.60 -7.21 -0.35
N MET A 207 -14.49 -7.35 0.64
CA MET A 207 -15.89 -7.73 0.43
C MET A 207 -16.77 -6.51 0.14
N GLY A 208 -16.25 -5.33 0.38
CA GLY A 208 -16.92 -4.07 0.21
C GLY A 208 -16.33 -3.01 1.13
N THR A 209 -16.59 -1.75 0.82
CA THR A 209 -16.04 -0.65 1.60
C THR A 209 -17.07 0.45 1.83
N ILE A 210 -16.93 1.18 2.92
CA ILE A 210 -17.75 2.35 3.24
C ILE A 210 -16.89 3.60 3.39
N SER A 211 -17.46 4.76 3.08
CA SER A 211 -16.85 6.08 3.27
C SER A 211 -17.93 7.10 3.66
N PRO A 212 -17.72 7.95 4.68
CA PRO A 212 -16.54 8.01 5.54
C PRO A 212 -16.45 6.85 6.54
N ASN A 213 -15.25 6.62 7.10
CA ASN A 213 -15.07 5.66 8.19
C ASN A 213 -15.61 6.27 9.50
N PRO A 214 -16.53 5.60 10.22
CA PRO A 214 -17.18 6.17 11.41
C PRO A 214 -16.23 6.34 12.61
N TYR A 215 -15.08 5.67 12.60
CA TYR A 215 -14.07 5.77 13.66
C TYR A 215 -13.01 6.84 13.41
N TYR A 216 -13.04 7.50 12.25
CA TYR A 216 -12.06 8.52 11.86
C TYR A 216 -12.62 9.91 12.11
N THR A 217 -12.49 10.39 13.36
CA THR A 217 -12.95 11.72 13.77
C THR A 217 -12.02 12.83 13.29
N ASP A 218 -12.45 14.08 13.40
CA ASP A 218 -11.62 15.25 13.03
C ASP A 218 -10.37 15.35 13.92
N GLU A 219 -10.44 14.96 15.18
CA GLU A 219 -9.32 14.92 16.11
C GLU A 219 -8.28 13.88 15.66
N ILE A 220 -8.75 12.66 15.32
CA ILE A 220 -7.88 11.60 14.79
C ILE A 220 -7.29 12.01 13.44
N ALA A 221 -8.08 12.64 12.57
CA ALA A 221 -7.59 13.14 11.29
C ALA A 221 -6.46 14.17 11.47
N LYS A 222 -6.63 15.07 12.43
CA LYS A 222 -5.58 16.04 12.77
C LYS A 222 -4.33 15.36 13.32
N GLU A 223 -4.48 14.41 14.24
CA GLU A 223 -3.36 13.64 14.79
C GLU A 223 -2.63 12.87 13.69
N CYS A 224 -3.35 12.19 12.79
CA CYS A 224 -2.76 11.50 11.64
C CYS A 224 -1.99 12.46 10.72
N MET A 225 -2.53 13.65 10.49
CA MET A 225 -1.85 14.67 9.67
C MET A 225 -0.52 15.07 10.31
N ASP A 226 -0.54 15.38 11.61
CA ASP A 226 0.61 15.92 12.33
C ASP A 226 1.68 14.86 12.63
N THR A 227 1.29 13.61 12.89
CA THR A 227 2.21 12.56 13.36
C THR A 227 2.53 11.48 12.33
N ILE A 228 1.72 11.36 11.26
CA ILE A 228 1.87 10.29 10.27
C ILE A 228 2.05 10.86 8.86
N PHE A 229 1.07 11.63 8.33
CA PHE A 229 1.04 11.94 6.90
C PHE A 229 2.17 12.90 6.50
N ILE A 230 2.25 14.06 7.15
CA ILE A 230 3.33 15.03 6.89
C ILE A 230 4.70 14.40 7.20
N PRO A 231 4.93 13.76 8.38
CA PRO A 231 6.19 13.10 8.67
C PRO A 231 6.60 12.04 7.66
N THR A 232 5.64 11.27 7.09
CA THR A 232 5.94 10.28 6.06
C THR A 232 6.50 10.92 4.79
N ILE A 233 5.85 11.97 4.28
CA ILE A 233 6.30 12.66 3.06
C ILE A 233 7.65 13.34 3.28
N GLU A 234 7.85 13.97 4.43
CA GLU A 234 9.14 14.55 4.81
C GLU A 234 10.25 13.49 4.94
N ALA A 235 9.93 12.34 5.54
CA ALA A 235 10.87 11.23 5.67
C ALA A 235 11.31 10.70 4.31
N MET A 236 10.35 10.48 3.39
CA MET A 236 10.65 10.06 2.03
C MET A 236 11.55 11.06 1.30
N ASN A 237 11.30 12.36 1.46
CA ASN A 237 12.17 13.41 0.90
C ASN A 237 13.59 13.37 1.50
N LYS A 238 13.72 13.20 2.82
CA LYS A 238 15.01 13.11 3.51
C LYS A 238 15.83 11.88 3.09
N GLU A 239 15.13 10.79 2.69
CA GLU A 239 15.76 9.60 2.12
C GLU A 239 16.11 9.75 0.62
N GLY A 240 15.85 10.92 0.01
CA GLY A 240 16.09 11.16 -1.42
C GLY A 240 15.10 10.39 -2.33
N ARG A 241 13.92 10.08 -1.80
CA ARG A 241 12.86 9.30 -2.45
C ARG A 241 11.52 10.07 -2.45
N PRO A 242 11.46 11.27 -3.06
CA PRO A 242 10.24 12.08 -3.04
C PRO A 242 9.06 11.29 -3.64
N PHE A 243 7.99 11.13 -2.86
CA PHE A 243 6.81 10.42 -3.31
C PHE A 243 5.83 11.37 -3.99
N LYS A 244 5.44 11.05 -5.23
CA LYS A 244 4.41 11.77 -5.98
C LYS A 244 3.35 10.78 -6.44
N GLY A 245 2.08 11.12 -6.28
CA GLY A 245 0.97 10.27 -6.65
C GLY A 245 -0.04 10.07 -5.52
N CYS A 246 -0.65 8.90 -5.47
CA CYS A 246 -1.56 8.50 -4.41
C CYS A 246 -0.85 7.57 -3.42
N LEU A 247 -0.72 8.01 -2.17
CA LEU A 247 -0.22 7.18 -1.06
C LEU A 247 -1.40 6.76 -0.18
N TYR A 248 -1.54 5.45 -0.01
CA TYR A 248 -2.54 4.85 0.87
C TYR A 248 -1.88 4.58 2.23
N PHE A 249 -2.54 5.04 3.28
CA PHE A 249 -2.21 4.80 4.68
C PHE A 249 -3.21 3.81 5.26
N GLY A 250 -2.77 2.58 5.53
CA GLY A 250 -3.51 1.61 6.35
C GLY A 250 -3.23 1.90 7.82
N LEU A 251 -4.27 2.24 8.56
CA LEU A 251 -4.17 2.68 9.95
C LEU A 251 -4.96 1.77 10.88
N MET A 252 -4.45 1.60 12.12
CA MET A 252 -5.20 1.08 13.26
C MET A 252 -5.40 2.20 14.27
N ILE A 253 -6.65 2.46 14.66
CA ILE A 253 -6.94 3.43 15.72
C ILE A 253 -6.88 2.67 17.06
N THR A 254 -5.71 2.73 17.68
CA THR A 254 -5.47 2.05 18.96
C THR A 254 -5.87 2.92 20.14
N PRO A 255 -6.01 2.36 21.37
CA PRO A 255 -6.21 3.16 22.58
C PRO A 255 -5.12 4.21 22.85
N ASN A 256 -3.94 4.05 22.25
CA ASN A 256 -2.80 4.95 22.38
C ASN A 256 -2.59 5.85 21.14
N GLY A 257 -3.63 6.09 20.34
CA GLY A 257 -3.59 6.88 19.11
C GLY A 257 -3.46 6.05 17.83
N PRO A 258 -3.47 6.72 16.67
CA PRO A 258 -3.38 6.06 15.37
C PRO A 258 -1.97 5.49 15.15
N LYS A 259 -1.90 4.29 14.58
CA LYS A 259 -0.66 3.63 14.16
C LYS A 259 -0.76 3.16 12.72
N VAL A 260 0.33 3.28 11.97
CA VAL A 260 0.42 2.75 10.60
C VAL A 260 0.55 1.23 10.64
N ILE A 261 -0.34 0.54 9.93
CA ILE A 261 -0.27 -0.90 9.67
C ILE A 261 0.61 -1.17 8.45
N GLU A 262 0.35 -0.39 7.37
CA GLU A 262 1.03 -0.52 6.08
C GLU A 262 0.87 0.74 5.24
N TYR A 263 1.72 0.87 4.23
CA TYR A 263 1.56 1.81 3.13
C TYR A 263 1.29 1.05 1.83
N ASN A 264 0.49 1.66 0.93
CA ASN A 264 0.43 1.23 -0.46
C ASN A 264 0.69 2.46 -1.36
N ALA A 265 1.50 2.26 -2.39
CA ALA A 265 2.00 3.33 -3.27
C ALA A 265 1.01 3.67 -4.42
N ARG A 266 -0.26 3.36 -4.22
CA ARG A 266 -1.32 3.40 -5.24
C ARG A 266 -2.69 3.53 -4.60
N PHE A 267 -3.73 3.63 -5.44
CA PHE A 267 -5.11 3.54 -4.96
C PHE A 267 -5.42 2.15 -4.40
N GLY A 268 -6.35 2.10 -3.46
CA GLY A 268 -6.89 0.84 -2.93
C GLY A 268 -8.07 0.32 -3.75
N ASP A 269 -8.24 -0.97 -3.76
CA ASP A 269 -9.42 -1.68 -4.26
C ASP A 269 -9.97 -2.55 -3.12
N PRO A 270 -11.17 -2.26 -2.57
CA PRO A 270 -12.28 -1.46 -3.13
C PRO A 270 -12.37 0.03 -2.66
N GLU A 271 -11.37 0.62 -2.03
CA GLU A 271 -11.48 1.98 -1.50
C GLU A 271 -11.69 3.05 -2.58
N ALA A 272 -11.05 2.90 -3.75
CA ALA A 272 -11.21 3.84 -4.85
C ALA A 272 -12.68 4.03 -5.26
N GLN A 273 -13.49 2.96 -5.22
CA GLN A 273 -14.90 2.97 -5.60
C GLN A 273 -15.77 3.85 -4.70
N VAL A 274 -15.33 4.13 -3.48
CA VAL A 274 -16.09 4.96 -2.53
C VAL A 274 -15.46 6.33 -2.28
N VAL A 275 -14.16 6.52 -2.51
CA VAL A 275 -13.50 7.81 -2.28
C VAL A 275 -13.46 8.68 -3.53
N LEU A 276 -13.23 8.11 -4.72
CA LEU A 276 -13.17 8.88 -5.97
C LEU A 276 -14.50 9.58 -6.32
N PRO A 277 -15.68 8.96 -6.17
CA PRO A 277 -16.95 9.64 -6.41
C PRO A 277 -17.21 10.85 -5.49
N ARG A 278 -16.44 11.00 -4.43
CA ARG A 278 -16.52 12.11 -3.47
C ARG A 278 -15.57 13.26 -3.80
N LEU A 279 -14.69 13.11 -4.78
CA LEU A 279 -13.84 14.20 -5.25
C LEU A 279 -14.67 15.32 -5.86
N LYS A 280 -14.29 16.56 -5.56
CA LYS A 280 -14.89 17.77 -6.15
C LYS A 280 -14.06 18.28 -7.32
N THR A 281 -12.77 18.05 -7.29
CA THR A 281 -11.82 18.42 -8.35
C THR A 281 -11.76 17.27 -9.37
N ASP A 282 -11.62 17.60 -10.64
CA ASP A 282 -11.41 16.61 -11.68
C ASP A 282 -10.15 15.78 -11.39
N LEU A 283 -10.24 14.47 -11.55
CA LEU A 283 -9.12 13.58 -11.26
C LEU A 283 -7.93 13.82 -12.19
N VAL A 284 -8.19 14.23 -13.42
CA VAL A 284 -7.13 14.54 -14.40
C VAL A 284 -6.35 15.76 -13.95
N ASP A 285 -7.06 16.83 -13.52
CA ASP A 285 -6.43 18.05 -13.01
C ASP A 285 -5.55 17.77 -11.77
N ILE A 286 -5.90 16.73 -10.98
CA ILE A 286 -5.09 16.31 -9.83
C ILE A 286 -3.84 15.54 -10.28
N CYS A 287 -3.95 14.76 -11.35
CA CYS A 287 -2.86 13.93 -11.87
C CYS A 287 -1.83 14.73 -12.69
N GLU A 288 -2.19 15.90 -13.20
CA GLU A 288 -1.31 16.83 -13.92
C GLU A 288 -0.54 17.75 -12.97
#